data_4b4bf20edb80c9ff47ad09ae12c08d4c
#
_entry.id   4b4bf20edb80c9ff47ad09ae12c08d4c
#
_cell.length_a   1.000
_cell.length_b   1.000
_cell.length_c   1.000
_cell.angle_alpha   90.00
_cell.angle_beta   90.00
_cell.angle_gamma   90.00
#
_symmetry.space_group_name_H-M   'P 1'
#
loop_
_entity.id
_entity.type
_entity.pdbx_description
1 polymer ?
#
loop_
_entity_poly.entity_id
_entity_poly.type
_entity_poly.pdbx_seq_one_letter_code
_entity_poly.pdbx_strand_id
1 'polypeptide(L)'
;MSYVNTKEILEKASKNYYGVPALNINNLEFFHAIIEAGIEEKAPVIIETSEGALKYAGNGDQYRGAKFFVDLVKSYAESLDIPVSLHLDHGKHFDVIVKAIKAGYSSVMIDASEYPFEENLKQTAKIVEIAHSVGVSVEAELGRLVGIEDNVE
;
A
#
# COMPACT_ATOMS: atom_id res chain seq x y z
N MET A 1 15.10 -7.02 -9.37
CA MET A 1 14.20 -5.86 -9.48
C MET A 1 13.84 -5.43 -8.06
N SER A 2 13.99 -4.15 -7.76
CA SER A 2 13.77 -3.65 -6.39
C SER A 2 12.30 -3.33 -6.10
N TYR A 3 11.45 -3.17 -7.13
CA TYR A 3 10.00 -3.07 -6.96
C TYR A 3 9.41 -4.46 -6.74
N VAL A 4 8.98 -4.72 -5.52
CA VAL A 4 8.55 -6.06 -5.07
C VAL A 4 7.16 -6.02 -4.43
N ASN A 5 6.58 -7.20 -4.26
CA ASN A 5 5.36 -7.40 -3.51
C ASN A 5 5.64 -7.26 -2.00
N THR A 6 4.75 -6.61 -1.24
CA THR A 6 4.90 -6.44 0.21
C THR A 6 5.06 -7.78 0.95
N LYS A 7 4.41 -8.83 0.47
CA LYS A 7 4.54 -10.19 1.03
C LYS A 7 6.01 -10.65 1.07
N GLU A 8 6.80 -10.40 0.02
CA GLU A 8 8.21 -10.79 -0.02
C GLU A 8 9.03 -10.10 1.08
N ILE A 9 8.75 -8.82 1.34
CA ILE A 9 9.38 -8.03 2.41
C ILE A 9 8.99 -8.60 3.78
N LEU A 10 7.68 -8.80 4.00
CA LEU A 10 7.15 -9.23 5.30
C LEU A 10 7.49 -10.69 5.65
N GLU A 11 7.53 -11.60 4.68
CA GLU A 11 7.97 -12.97 4.93
C GLU A 11 9.43 -13.04 5.40
N LYS A 12 10.30 -12.23 4.82
CA LYS A 12 11.69 -12.11 5.25
C LYS A 12 11.80 -11.50 6.64
N ALA A 13 11.05 -10.43 6.90
CA ALA A 13 11.01 -9.77 8.20
C ALA A 13 10.51 -10.72 9.30
N SER A 14 9.43 -11.43 9.06
CA SER A 14 8.86 -12.41 9.99
C SER A 14 9.84 -13.55 10.34
N LYS A 15 10.52 -14.10 9.34
CA LYS A 15 11.52 -15.17 9.52
C LYS A 15 12.74 -14.71 10.33
N ASN A 16 13.07 -13.42 10.29
CA ASN A 16 14.27 -12.86 10.93
C ASN A 16 13.93 -11.95 12.12
N TYR A 17 12.65 -11.90 12.54
CA TYR A 17 12.19 -11.19 13.73
C TYR A 17 12.52 -9.69 13.77
N TYR A 18 12.29 -8.98 12.65
CA TYR A 18 12.40 -7.52 12.61
C TYR A 18 11.14 -6.86 12.03
N GLY A 19 10.89 -5.60 12.39
CA GLY A 19 9.82 -4.78 11.82
C GLY A 19 10.26 -4.11 10.52
N VAL A 20 9.32 -3.86 9.63
CA VAL A 20 9.51 -3.02 8.44
C VAL A 20 8.57 -1.83 8.55
N PRO A 21 9.08 -0.59 8.46
CA PRO A 21 8.21 0.57 8.48
C PRO A 21 7.39 0.67 7.18
N ALA A 22 6.13 0.99 7.33
CA ALA A 22 5.23 1.39 6.26
C ALA A 22 4.93 2.86 6.41
N LEU A 23 5.23 3.67 5.39
CA LEU A 23 5.29 5.13 5.51
C LEU A 23 4.48 5.80 4.41
N ASN A 24 3.48 6.59 4.83
CA ASN A 24 2.60 7.31 3.93
C ASN A 24 3.29 8.47 3.23
N ILE A 25 3.02 8.60 1.94
CA ILE A 25 3.44 9.75 1.13
C ILE A 25 2.23 10.44 0.50
N ASN A 26 2.35 11.75 0.31
CA ASN A 26 1.44 12.55 -0.50
C ASN A 26 2.16 13.63 -1.34
N ASN A 27 3.48 13.73 -1.21
CA ASN A 27 4.33 14.65 -1.95
C ASN A 27 5.72 14.05 -2.20
N LEU A 28 6.56 14.76 -2.98
CA LEU A 28 7.90 14.30 -3.34
C LEU A 28 8.89 14.39 -2.17
N GLU A 29 8.71 15.34 -1.27
CA GLU A 29 9.62 15.57 -0.13
C GLU A 29 9.59 14.36 0.81
N PHE A 30 8.40 13.86 1.14
CA PHE A 30 8.25 12.64 1.95
C PHE A 30 8.79 11.41 1.22
N PHE A 31 8.50 11.29 -0.07
CA PHE A 31 9.01 10.18 -0.86
C PHE A 31 10.54 10.15 -0.85
N HIS A 32 11.21 11.28 -1.11
CA HIS A 32 12.67 11.36 -1.12
C HIS A 32 13.26 11.03 0.25
N ALA A 33 12.71 11.59 1.32
CA ALA A 33 13.19 11.33 2.68
C ALA A 33 13.13 9.83 3.05
N ILE A 34 12.04 9.14 2.67
CA ILE A 34 11.85 7.71 2.93
C ILE A 34 12.84 6.88 2.10
N ILE A 35 13.00 7.19 0.82
CA ILE A 35 13.93 6.46 -0.05
C ILE A 35 15.38 6.66 0.40
N GLU A 36 15.78 7.89 0.72
CA GLU A 36 17.12 8.21 1.22
C GLU A 36 17.41 7.44 2.52
N ALA A 37 16.49 7.44 3.47
CA ALA A 37 16.64 6.67 4.71
C ALA A 37 16.76 5.16 4.45
N GLY A 38 15.95 4.62 3.54
CA GLY A 38 16.03 3.21 3.15
C GLY A 38 17.38 2.83 2.52
N ILE A 39 17.92 3.70 1.67
CA ILE A 39 19.25 3.50 1.05
C ILE A 39 20.35 3.57 2.13
N GLU A 40 20.31 4.57 2.99
CA GLU A 40 21.31 4.79 4.05
C GLU A 40 21.36 3.60 5.03
N GLU A 41 20.18 3.10 5.43
CA GLU A 41 20.04 1.97 6.34
C GLU A 41 20.12 0.60 5.66
N LYS A 42 20.19 0.56 4.32
CA LYS A 42 20.14 -0.67 3.50
C LYS A 42 18.94 -1.55 3.86
N ALA A 43 17.81 -0.90 4.12
CA ALA A 43 16.58 -1.52 4.59
C ALA A 43 15.49 -1.51 3.51
N PRO A 44 14.60 -2.51 3.51
CA PRO A 44 13.41 -2.47 2.66
C PRO A 44 12.47 -1.35 3.12
N VAL A 45 11.74 -0.76 2.18
CA VAL A 45 10.72 0.25 2.48
C VAL A 45 9.37 -0.13 1.88
N ILE A 46 8.30 0.11 2.64
CA ILE A 46 6.92 0.05 2.17
C ILE A 46 6.43 1.50 2.06
N ILE A 47 6.25 1.95 0.82
CA ILE A 47 5.66 3.25 0.53
C ILE A 47 4.14 3.10 0.53
N GLU A 48 3.46 3.92 1.28
CA GLU A 48 2.01 3.90 1.39
C GLU A 48 1.35 5.15 0.83
N THR A 49 0.14 4.99 0.31
CA THR A 49 -0.72 6.10 -0.09
C THR A 49 -2.16 5.80 0.27
N SER A 50 -2.84 6.78 0.83
CA SER A 50 -4.29 6.69 1.10
C SER A 50 -5.13 7.00 -0.14
N GLU A 51 -6.41 6.67 -0.11
CA GLU A 51 -7.38 7.10 -1.14
C GLU A 51 -7.41 8.63 -1.31
N GLY A 52 -7.19 9.38 -0.22
CA GLY A 52 -7.07 10.83 -0.22
C GLY A 52 -5.82 11.31 -0.98
N ALA A 53 -4.68 10.65 -0.78
CA ALA A 53 -3.45 10.94 -1.52
C ALA A 53 -3.63 10.68 -3.02
N LEU A 54 -4.30 9.58 -3.41
CA LEU A 54 -4.62 9.31 -4.82
C LEU A 54 -5.48 10.42 -5.42
N LYS A 55 -6.52 10.85 -4.71
CA LYS A 55 -7.41 11.94 -5.16
C LYS A 55 -6.65 13.26 -5.31
N TYR A 56 -5.78 13.56 -4.36
CA TYR A 56 -4.94 14.77 -4.38
C TYR A 56 -3.97 14.76 -5.57
N ALA A 57 -3.15 13.72 -5.71
CA ALA A 57 -2.16 13.61 -6.79
C ALA A 57 -2.80 13.57 -8.18
N GLY A 58 -4.00 12.99 -8.28
CA GLY A 58 -4.74 12.91 -9.53
C GLY A 58 -5.61 14.11 -9.87
N ASN A 59 -5.59 15.18 -9.05
CA ASN A 59 -6.50 16.33 -9.19
C ASN A 59 -7.96 15.89 -9.31
N GLY A 60 -8.39 15.05 -8.35
CA GLY A 60 -9.75 14.49 -8.27
C GLY A 60 -9.93 13.11 -8.92
N ASP A 61 -9.03 12.68 -9.80
CA ASP A 61 -9.06 11.37 -10.45
C ASP A 61 -8.10 10.40 -9.73
N GLN A 62 -8.65 9.48 -8.94
CA GLN A 62 -7.86 8.52 -8.15
C GLN A 62 -7.03 7.54 -9.01
N TYR A 63 -7.51 7.18 -10.21
CA TYR A 63 -6.72 6.33 -11.10
C TYR A 63 -5.48 7.05 -11.64
N ARG A 64 -5.63 8.32 -12.01
CA ARG A 64 -4.51 9.19 -12.42
C ARG A 64 -3.49 9.33 -11.27
N GLY A 65 -3.98 9.55 -10.04
CA GLY A 65 -3.11 9.61 -8.85
C GLY A 65 -2.39 8.30 -8.58
N ALA A 66 -3.07 7.16 -8.69
CA ALA A 66 -2.46 5.86 -8.56
C ALA A 66 -1.35 5.63 -9.61
N LYS A 67 -1.60 6.00 -10.86
CA LYS A 67 -0.60 5.95 -11.94
C LYS A 67 0.60 6.83 -11.63
N PHE A 68 0.38 8.05 -11.13
CA PHE A 68 1.46 8.95 -10.75
C PHE A 68 2.39 8.32 -9.71
N PHE A 69 1.85 7.75 -8.64
CA PHE A 69 2.67 7.11 -7.60
C PHE A 69 3.38 5.83 -8.09
N VAL A 70 2.72 5.05 -8.94
CA VAL A 70 3.35 3.86 -9.55
C VAL A 70 4.54 4.27 -10.41
N ASP A 71 4.37 5.26 -11.28
CA ASP A 71 5.42 5.72 -12.19
C ASP A 71 6.58 6.36 -11.40
N LEU A 72 6.28 7.12 -10.34
CA LEU A 72 7.26 7.67 -9.41
C LEU A 72 8.08 6.56 -8.75
N VAL A 73 7.42 5.65 -8.04
CA VAL A 73 8.13 4.61 -7.26
C VAL A 73 8.92 3.68 -8.17
N LYS A 74 8.36 3.25 -9.30
CA LYS A 74 9.06 2.35 -10.25
C LYS A 74 10.29 3.00 -10.87
N SER A 75 10.21 4.29 -11.24
CA SER A 75 11.37 4.99 -11.82
C SER A 75 12.58 5.03 -10.87
N TYR A 76 12.33 5.16 -9.56
CA TYR A 76 13.39 5.09 -8.56
C TYR A 76 13.85 3.66 -8.29
N ALA A 77 12.91 2.72 -8.15
CA ALA A 77 13.20 1.33 -7.83
C ALA A 77 14.12 0.65 -8.86
N GLU A 78 14.11 1.08 -10.12
CA GLU A 78 15.01 0.55 -11.16
C GLU A 78 16.49 0.73 -10.83
N SER A 79 16.85 1.75 -10.07
CA SER A 79 18.23 2.09 -9.69
C SER A 79 18.60 1.75 -8.25
N LEU A 80 17.67 1.17 -7.48
CA LEU A 80 17.88 0.86 -6.06
C LEU A 80 18.31 -0.58 -5.83
N ASP A 81 19.16 -0.78 -4.82
CA ASP A 81 19.59 -2.09 -4.33
C ASP A 81 18.75 -2.58 -3.12
N ILE A 82 17.78 -1.79 -2.68
CA ILE A 82 16.85 -2.14 -1.59
C ILE A 82 15.47 -2.52 -2.13
N PRO A 83 14.76 -3.47 -1.50
CA PRO A 83 13.39 -3.80 -1.85
C PRO A 83 12.44 -2.62 -1.53
N VAL A 84 11.60 -2.26 -2.50
CA VAL A 84 10.58 -1.21 -2.37
C VAL A 84 9.22 -1.78 -2.79
N SER A 85 8.20 -1.61 -1.97
CA SER A 85 6.82 -1.89 -2.35
C SER A 85 5.97 -0.63 -2.31
N LEU A 86 4.91 -0.60 -3.12
CA LEU A 86 3.90 0.46 -3.10
C LEU A 86 2.57 -0.15 -2.66
N HIS A 87 2.01 0.39 -1.59
CA HIS A 87 0.84 -0.11 -0.90
C HIS A 87 -0.28 0.93 -0.87
N LEU A 88 -1.52 0.51 -1.16
CA LEU A 88 -2.71 1.32 -0.88
C LEU A 88 -3.14 1.07 0.56
N ASP A 89 -3.04 2.11 1.38
CA ASP A 89 -3.36 2.11 2.80
C ASP A 89 -4.85 2.47 3.01
N HIS A 90 -5.53 1.75 3.92
CA HIS A 90 -6.94 1.92 4.29
C HIS A 90 -7.90 2.08 3.10
N GLY A 91 -7.86 1.17 2.14
CA GLY A 91 -8.81 1.16 1.02
C GLY A 91 -10.22 0.82 1.49
N LYS A 92 -11.15 1.80 1.47
CA LYS A 92 -12.56 1.65 1.87
C LYS A 92 -13.49 1.42 0.67
N HIS A 93 -13.09 1.89 -0.51
CA HIS A 93 -13.90 1.83 -1.71
C HIS A 93 -13.38 0.78 -2.68
N PHE A 94 -14.18 -0.24 -2.95
CA PHE A 94 -13.84 -1.35 -3.85
C PHE A 94 -13.28 -0.90 -5.20
N ASP A 95 -13.90 0.10 -5.83
CA ASP A 95 -13.47 0.62 -7.13
C ASP A 95 -12.11 1.33 -7.06
N VAL A 96 -11.78 1.96 -5.92
CA VAL A 96 -10.48 2.62 -5.70
C VAL A 96 -9.37 1.57 -5.53
N ILE A 97 -9.63 0.52 -4.76
CA ILE A 97 -8.70 -0.60 -4.61
C ILE A 97 -8.41 -1.25 -5.98
N VAL A 98 -9.46 -1.50 -6.78
CA VAL A 98 -9.29 -2.04 -8.13
C VAL A 98 -8.53 -1.08 -9.06
N LYS A 99 -8.73 0.24 -8.92
CA LYS A 99 -7.94 1.26 -9.66
C LYS A 99 -6.47 1.20 -9.28
N ALA A 100 -6.13 1.04 -7.99
CA ALA A 100 -4.76 0.92 -7.53
C ALA A 100 -4.09 -0.36 -8.09
N ILE A 101 -4.76 -1.50 -8.01
CA ILE A 101 -4.30 -2.77 -8.62
C ILE A 101 -4.04 -2.59 -10.12
N LYS A 102 -5.01 -2.04 -10.85
CA LYS A 102 -4.91 -1.77 -12.29
C LYS A 102 -3.77 -0.80 -12.63
N ALA A 103 -3.51 0.17 -11.77
CA ALA A 103 -2.42 1.13 -11.97
C ALA A 103 -1.03 0.48 -11.83
N GLY A 104 -0.93 -0.62 -11.06
CA GLY A 104 0.31 -1.38 -10.86
C GLY A 104 0.88 -1.32 -9.44
N TYR A 105 0.03 -1.09 -8.43
CA TYR A 105 0.38 -1.27 -7.03
C TYR A 105 0.83 -2.70 -6.77
N SER A 106 1.82 -2.88 -5.91
CA SER A 106 2.33 -4.20 -5.53
C SER A 106 1.59 -4.78 -4.32
N SER A 107 0.84 -3.95 -3.60
CA SER A 107 0.06 -4.30 -2.42
C SER A 107 -1.12 -3.36 -2.24
N VAL A 108 -2.22 -3.86 -1.66
CA VAL A 108 -3.39 -3.07 -1.30
C VAL A 108 -3.96 -3.54 0.03
N MET A 109 -4.59 -2.64 0.78
CA MET A 109 -5.39 -2.97 1.94
C MET A 109 -6.87 -2.77 1.63
N ILE A 110 -7.70 -3.71 2.11
CA ILE A 110 -9.14 -3.53 2.27
C ILE A 110 -9.46 -3.30 3.75
N ASP A 111 -9.90 -2.10 4.08
CA ASP A 111 -10.35 -1.78 5.42
C ASP A 111 -11.87 -1.97 5.51
N ALA A 112 -12.26 -3.14 5.97
CA ALA A 112 -13.63 -3.50 6.29
C ALA A 112 -13.85 -3.70 7.81
N SER A 113 -13.00 -3.10 8.65
CA SER A 113 -12.98 -3.26 10.10
C SER A 113 -14.26 -2.78 10.79
N GLU A 114 -14.96 -1.82 10.19
CA GLU A 114 -16.24 -1.29 10.68
C GLU A 114 -17.43 -2.25 10.48
N TYR A 115 -17.31 -3.24 9.58
CA TYR A 115 -18.38 -4.20 9.28
C TYR A 115 -18.35 -5.43 10.20
N PRO A 116 -19.50 -6.14 10.38
CA PRO A 116 -19.49 -7.44 11.03
C PRO A 116 -18.55 -8.43 10.33
N PHE A 117 -17.99 -9.37 11.10
CA PHE A 117 -16.99 -10.34 10.64
C PHE A 117 -17.33 -11.01 9.30
N GLU A 118 -18.55 -11.50 9.14
CA GLU A 118 -18.97 -12.19 7.90
C GLU A 118 -18.96 -11.27 6.67
N GLU A 119 -19.31 -10.00 6.84
CA GLU A 119 -19.26 -9.03 5.75
C GLU A 119 -17.82 -8.59 5.46
N ASN A 120 -17.00 -8.37 6.49
CA ASN A 120 -15.56 -8.13 6.35
C ASN A 120 -14.91 -9.28 5.56
N LEU A 121 -15.13 -10.51 5.98
CA LEU A 121 -14.61 -11.71 5.30
C LEU A 121 -15.01 -11.76 3.81
N LYS A 122 -16.27 -11.47 3.51
CA LYS A 122 -16.80 -11.49 2.14
C LYS A 122 -16.18 -10.40 1.26
N GLN A 123 -16.02 -9.18 1.79
CA GLN A 123 -15.40 -8.08 1.06
C GLN A 123 -13.92 -8.35 0.83
N THR A 124 -13.20 -8.79 1.85
CA THR A 124 -11.80 -9.18 1.76
C THR A 124 -11.57 -10.28 0.73
N ALA A 125 -12.38 -11.34 0.75
CA ALA A 125 -12.26 -12.45 -0.21
C ALA A 125 -12.36 -11.97 -1.67
N LYS A 126 -13.24 -11.02 -1.98
CA LYS A 126 -13.39 -10.47 -3.33
C LYS A 126 -12.12 -9.71 -3.79
N ILE A 127 -11.54 -8.92 -2.90
CA ILE A 127 -10.29 -8.20 -3.22
C ILE A 127 -9.14 -9.18 -3.36
N VAL A 128 -9.04 -10.18 -2.50
CA VAL A 128 -8.01 -11.23 -2.57
C VAL A 128 -8.08 -11.98 -3.91
N GLU A 129 -9.26 -12.36 -4.38
CA GLU A 129 -9.44 -13.04 -5.67
C GLU A 129 -8.86 -12.20 -6.82
N ILE A 130 -9.18 -10.91 -6.88
CA ILE A 130 -8.71 -10.01 -7.93
C ILE A 130 -7.19 -9.77 -7.80
N ALA A 131 -6.73 -9.37 -6.61
CA ALA A 131 -5.35 -8.98 -6.37
C ALA A 131 -4.37 -10.15 -6.59
N HIS A 132 -4.69 -11.33 -6.04
CA HIS A 132 -3.83 -12.50 -6.18
C HIS A 132 -3.75 -13.01 -7.61
N SER A 133 -4.81 -12.83 -8.43
CA SER A 133 -4.78 -13.21 -9.85
C SER A 133 -3.72 -12.47 -10.66
N VAL A 134 -3.24 -11.31 -10.17
CA VAL A 134 -2.22 -10.47 -10.80
C VAL A 134 -0.98 -10.28 -9.93
N GLY A 135 -0.81 -11.09 -8.87
CA GLY A 135 0.39 -11.10 -8.02
C GLY A 135 0.49 -9.95 -7.03
N VAL A 136 -0.62 -9.27 -6.71
CA VAL A 136 -0.68 -8.19 -5.72
C VAL A 136 -1.05 -8.77 -4.36
N SER A 137 -0.33 -8.39 -3.28
CA SER A 137 -0.68 -8.79 -1.91
C SER A 137 -1.83 -7.98 -1.35
N VAL A 138 -2.57 -8.59 -0.41
CA VAL A 138 -3.71 -7.96 0.26
C VAL A 138 -3.48 -7.96 1.76
N GLU A 139 -3.68 -6.79 2.36
CA GLU A 139 -3.83 -6.57 3.79
C GLU A 139 -5.32 -6.43 4.12
N ALA A 140 -5.71 -6.84 5.31
CA ALA A 140 -7.07 -6.67 5.84
C ALA A 140 -7.03 -6.39 7.34
N GLU A 141 -8.02 -5.67 7.81
CA GLU A 141 -8.17 -5.34 9.23
C GLU A 141 -9.42 -6.00 9.81
N LEU A 142 -9.28 -6.56 11.00
CA LEU A 142 -10.35 -7.22 11.73
C LEU A 142 -10.63 -6.51 13.06
N GLY A 143 -11.85 -6.01 13.21
CA GLY A 143 -12.28 -5.28 14.41
C GLY A 143 -11.85 -3.82 14.39
N ARG A 144 -12.38 -3.04 15.30
CA ARG A 144 -12.10 -1.60 15.42
C ARG A 144 -11.02 -1.34 16.45
N LEU A 145 -10.07 -0.51 16.11
CA LEU A 145 -9.13 0.06 17.07
C LEU A 145 -9.83 1.16 17.87
N VAL A 146 -9.45 1.29 19.16
CA VAL A 146 -9.94 2.37 20.02
C VAL A 146 -9.07 3.61 19.79
N GLY A 147 -9.68 4.68 19.30
CA GLY A 147 -8.96 5.93 19.03
C GLY A 147 -9.61 6.74 17.92
N ILE A 148 -8.97 7.83 17.54
CA ILE A 148 -9.37 8.64 16.38
C ILE A 148 -8.59 8.08 15.18
N GLU A 149 -9.26 7.30 14.37
CA GLU A 149 -8.80 6.93 13.02
C GLU A 149 -9.74 7.56 12.02
N ASP A 150 -9.20 8.14 10.95
CA ASP A 150 -9.84 8.65 9.72
C ASP A 150 -11.38 8.83 9.67
N ASN A 151 -12.07 9.24 10.72
CA ASN A 151 -13.52 9.44 10.86
C ASN A 151 -14.24 8.45 11.81
N VAL A 152 -13.55 7.75 12.68
CA VAL A 152 -14.14 6.96 13.76
C VAL A 152 -13.90 7.71 15.07
N GLU A 153 -14.96 8.35 15.62
CA GLU A 153 -14.99 8.87 16.99
C GLU A 153 -15.25 7.75 18.00
#